data_4c938103c8822f641b51c38c413852c4
#
_entry.id   4c938103c8822f641b51c38c413852c4
#
_cell.length_a   1.000
_cell.length_b   1.000
_cell.length_c   1.000
_cell.angle_alpha   90.00
_cell.angle_beta   90.00
_cell.angle_gamma   90.00
#
_symmetry.space_group_name_H-M   'P 1'
#
loop_
_entity.id
_entity.type
_entity.pdbx_description
1 polymer ?
#
loop_
_entity_poly.entity_id
_entity_poly.type
_entity_poly.pdbx_seq_one_letter_code
_entity_poly.pdbx_strand_id
1 'polypeptide(L)'
;MLDLRPVGYVIGLLVAILGAAMFLPMLADLAEGRGEWHVFLESAVITILTGGILALSCANGVRAGLTIQQTFLLTTGVWLALPFFGALPFVFGETELRFVDAFFEAMSGLTTTGSTVIGGLDELPRGLLLWRGLLQWLGGIGIIVVAMVFLPELRVGGMQIFRSEGFDTFGKILPRATEISSRISGVYITLTMICALCYAASGMSAFDASVHAMTTVATGGFANYDASFGAFSGAAEYVAVLFMLLAALPFVRFVQLTAGTARPLMEDTQIRAFLATALALVTVLTLWNWSQSPEVGEPAFRKTLFNTVSLLTGTGYASQDYMQWGSFPITMLFIVGLIGGCAGSTACSIKIFRYQLLFASIRAQLQRIRSPNGIFTPRYAGRPVGSDVLSSVMSFFVFFIVTMGLVSWGLALTGLDFITSVSGAAAALANIGPGLGDQIGPAGNFAGLNDSAKWMLSAAMLIGRLELLAVYAIFTIQFWRA
;
A
#
# COMPACT_ATOMS: atom_id res chain seq x y z
N MET A 1 -9.23 22.98 -24.79
CA MET A 1 -8.18 23.06 -23.76
C MET A 1 -8.68 22.35 -22.50
N LEU A 2 -7.87 21.48 -21.93
CA LEU A 2 -8.19 20.79 -20.68
C LEU A 2 -8.25 21.81 -19.53
N ASP A 3 -9.40 21.90 -18.86
CA ASP A 3 -9.56 22.76 -17.67
C ASP A 3 -8.99 22.03 -16.43
N LEU A 4 -7.87 22.51 -15.90
CA LEU A 4 -7.20 21.92 -14.72
C LEU A 4 -7.72 22.46 -13.39
N ARG A 5 -8.60 23.47 -13.39
CA ARG A 5 -9.10 24.08 -12.14
C ARG A 5 -9.82 23.08 -11.21
N PRO A 6 -10.67 22.15 -11.69
CA PRO A 6 -11.27 21.15 -10.80
C PRO A 6 -10.23 20.25 -10.13
N VAL A 7 -9.16 19.91 -10.86
CA VAL A 7 -8.04 19.08 -10.33
C VAL A 7 -7.28 19.87 -9.27
N GLY A 8 -6.90 21.13 -9.55
CA GLY A 8 -6.21 22.01 -8.62
C GLY A 8 -7.03 22.28 -7.35
N TYR A 9 -8.35 22.43 -7.47
CA TYR A 9 -9.24 22.62 -6.33
C TYR A 9 -9.18 21.44 -5.36
N VAL A 10 -9.31 20.21 -5.86
CA VAL A 10 -9.30 19.01 -5.02
C VAL A 10 -7.91 18.77 -4.42
N ILE A 11 -6.84 18.93 -5.20
CA ILE A 11 -5.46 18.83 -4.69
C ILE A 11 -5.24 19.84 -3.57
N GLY A 12 -5.64 21.11 -3.78
CA GLY A 12 -5.50 22.16 -2.77
C GLY A 12 -6.23 21.84 -1.47
N LEU A 13 -7.45 21.31 -1.54
CA LEU A 13 -8.19 20.87 -0.36
C LEU A 13 -7.48 19.73 0.37
N LEU A 14 -7.00 18.71 -0.36
CA LEU A 14 -6.31 17.57 0.25
C LEU A 14 -4.98 17.98 0.89
N VAL A 15 -4.23 18.91 0.26
CA VAL A 15 -3.02 19.51 0.85
C VAL A 15 -3.35 20.27 2.12
N ALA A 16 -4.42 21.08 2.13
CA ALA A 16 -4.85 21.79 3.33
C ALA A 16 -5.29 20.83 4.47
N ILE A 17 -5.97 19.72 4.13
CA ILE A 17 -6.35 18.67 5.08
C ILE A 17 -5.08 17.97 5.64
N LEU A 18 -4.08 17.70 4.80
CA LEU A 18 -2.80 17.16 5.26
C LEU A 18 -2.11 18.09 6.25
N GLY A 19 -2.09 19.41 5.96
CA GLY A 19 -1.57 20.40 6.88
C GLY A 19 -2.35 20.46 8.21
N ALA A 20 -3.68 20.33 8.17
CA ALA A 20 -4.49 20.22 9.39
C ALA A 20 -4.18 18.94 10.19
N ALA A 21 -3.85 17.83 9.53
CA ALA A 21 -3.44 16.61 10.22
C ALA A 21 -2.11 16.77 10.99
N MET A 22 -1.24 17.71 10.61
CA MET A 22 0.02 17.99 11.30
C MET A 22 -0.17 18.54 12.72
N PHE A 23 -1.35 19.05 13.06
CA PHE A 23 -1.66 19.46 14.45
C PHE A 23 -1.68 18.26 15.42
N LEU A 24 -1.94 17.03 14.95
CA LEU A 24 -1.93 15.85 15.82
C LEU A 24 -0.51 15.52 16.33
N PRO A 25 0.52 15.39 15.47
CA PRO A 25 1.90 15.22 15.95
C PRO A 25 2.42 16.44 16.72
N MET A 26 2.01 17.66 16.35
CA MET A 26 2.31 18.86 17.14
C MET A 26 1.84 18.72 18.58
N LEU A 27 0.61 18.27 18.81
CA LEU A 27 0.07 18.06 20.14
C LEU A 27 0.77 16.92 20.88
N ALA A 28 1.23 15.88 20.17
CA ALA A 28 2.00 14.80 20.78
C ALA A 28 3.35 15.29 21.33
N ASP A 29 4.09 16.09 20.57
CA ASP A 29 5.37 16.66 21.01
C ASP A 29 5.17 17.69 22.14
N LEU A 30 4.11 18.50 22.06
CA LEU A 30 3.77 19.45 23.12
C LEU A 30 3.45 18.71 24.44
N ALA A 31 2.73 17.60 24.37
CA ALA A 31 2.40 16.77 25.54
C ALA A 31 3.63 16.07 26.15
N GLU A 32 4.63 15.76 25.33
CA GLU A 32 5.91 15.18 25.79
C GLU A 32 6.85 16.22 26.38
N GLY A 33 6.58 17.52 26.14
CA GLY A 33 7.42 18.64 26.62
C GLY A 33 8.72 18.80 25.82
N ARG A 34 8.84 18.18 24.65
CA ARG A 34 9.95 18.41 23.71
C ARG A 34 9.72 19.69 22.91
N GLY A 35 10.80 20.42 22.61
CA GLY A 35 10.75 21.72 21.91
C GLY A 35 10.32 21.67 20.43
N GLU A 36 10.15 20.49 19.86
CA GLU A 36 9.96 20.26 18.41
C GLU A 36 8.55 20.55 17.87
N TRP A 37 7.56 20.81 18.73
CA TRP A 37 6.17 21.10 18.32
C TRP A 37 6.04 22.24 17.29
N HIS A 38 6.96 23.22 17.30
CA HIS A 38 6.95 24.36 16.39
C HIS A 38 7.21 23.95 14.93
N VAL A 39 7.98 22.88 14.70
CA VAL A 39 8.26 22.33 13.36
C VAL A 39 6.96 21.89 12.67
N PHE A 40 6.09 21.22 13.42
CA PHE A 40 4.78 20.81 12.92
C PHE A 40 3.85 22.00 12.70
N LEU A 41 3.92 23.02 13.57
CA LEU A 41 3.13 24.25 13.39
C LEU A 41 3.53 25.00 12.13
N GLU A 42 4.83 25.21 11.91
CA GLU A 42 5.35 25.88 10.72
C GLU A 42 5.00 25.11 9.43
N SER A 43 5.24 23.81 9.45
CA SER A 43 4.86 22.91 8.34
C SER A 43 3.36 22.93 8.05
N ALA A 44 2.52 22.90 9.09
CA ALA A 44 1.06 22.99 8.99
C ALA A 44 0.63 24.31 8.35
N VAL A 45 1.15 25.44 8.84
CA VAL A 45 0.82 26.76 8.32
C VAL A 45 1.18 26.89 6.85
N ILE A 46 2.41 26.49 6.46
CA ILE A 46 2.86 26.53 5.05
C ILE A 46 1.94 25.66 4.19
N THR A 47 1.63 24.45 4.65
CA THR A 47 0.82 23.48 3.90
C THR A 47 -0.64 23.94 3.78
N ILE A 48 -1.25 24.43 4.86
CA ILE A 48 -2.63 24.93 4.85
C ILE A 48 -2.75 26.17 3.97
N LEU A 49 -1.84 27.14 4.10
CA LEU A 49 -1.87 28.36 3.29
C LEU A 49 -1.71 28.03 1.80
N THR A 50 -0.73 27.21 1.45
CA THR A 50 -0.49 26.84 0.03
C THR A 50 -1.67 26.06 -0.54
N GLY A 51 -2.17 25.06 0.19
CA GLY A 51 -3.33 24.27 -0.22
C GLY A 51 -4.61 25.11 -0.31
N GLY A 52 -4.83 25.99 0.67
CA GLY A 52 -5.97 26.90 0.69
C GLY A 52 -5.95 27.91 -0.46
N ILE A 53 -4.82 28.55 -0.72
CA ILE A 53 -4.64 29.46 -1.87
C ILE A 53 -4.89 28.74 -3.19
N LEU A 54 -4.35 27.54 -3.36
CA LEU A 54 -4.58 26.73 -4.57
C LEU A 54 -6.05 26.37 -4.73
N ALA A 55 -6.72 25.93 -3.67
CA ALA A 55 -8.14 25.61 -3.70
C ALA A 55 -9.00 26.83 -4.05
N LEU A 56 -8.76 27.97 -3.39
CA LEU A 56 -9.49 29.22 -3.65
C LEU A 56 -9.28 29.73 -5.08
N SER A 57 -8.05 29.68 -5.60
CA SER A 57 -7.73 30.10 -6.96
C SER A 57 -8.43 29.24 -8.01
N CYS A 58 -8.72 28.00 -7.71
CA CYS A 58 -9.36 27.02 -8.60
C CYS A 58 -10.86 26.86 -8.35
N ALA A 59 -11.45 27.49 -7.32
CA ALA A 59 -12.85 27.29 -6.90
C ALA A 59 -13.88 27.56 -8.00
N ASN A 60 -13.63 28.54 -8.87
CA ASN A 60 -14.54 28.92 -9.97
C ASN A 60 -14.60 27.86 -11.10
N GLY A 61 -13.74 26.84 -11.08
CA GLY A 61 -13.72 25.77 -12.07
C GLY A 61 -14.49 24.52 -11.66
N VAL A 62 -15.05 24.48 -10.47
CA VAL A 62 -15.75 23.29 -9.93
C VAL A 62 -17.07 23.08 -10.68
N ARG A 63 -17.15 21.98 -11.42
CA ARG A 63 -18.36 21.53 -12.13
C ARG A 63 -18.82 20.18 -11.57
N ALA A 64 -20.06 19.80 -11.84
CA ALA A 64 -20.58 18.49 -11.48
C ALA A 64 -19.92 17.39 -12.33
N GLY A 65 -18.92 16.74 -11.75
CA GLY A 65 -18.18 15.61 -12.36
C GLY A 65 -16.84 15.99 -12.99
N LEU A 66 -15.90 15.05 -12.93
CA LEU A 66 -14.58 15.13 -13.56
C LEU A 66 -14.60 14.39 -14.89
N THR A 67 -13.87 14.88 -15.88
CA THR A 67 -13.58 14.11 -17.09
C THR A 67 -12.61 12.97 -16.78
N ILE A 68 -12.54 11.97 -17.65
CA ILE A 68 -11.58 10.86 -17.52
C ILE A 68 -10.14 11.39 -17.41
N GLN A 69 -9.77 12.36 -18.23
CA GLN A 69 -8.44 12.98 -18.20
C GLN A 69 -8.18 13.69 -16.87
N GLN A 70 -9.14 14.46 -16.36
CA GLN A 70 -9.04 15.13 -15.06
C GLN A 70 -8.92 14.12 -13.93
N THR A 71 -9.59 12.96 -14.02
CA THR A 71 -9.50 11.89 -13.03
C THR A 71 -8.09 11.28 -12.98
N PHE A 72 -7.46 11.02 -14.15
CA PHE A 72 -6.08 10.53 -14.20
C PHE A 72 -5.10 11.54 -13.60
N LEU A 73 -5.24 12.83 -13.99
CA LEU A 73 -4.38 13.90 -13.50
C LEU A 73 -4.56 14.15 -11.99
N LEU A 74 -5.80 14.10 -11.50
CA LEU A 74 -6.10 14.21 -10.08
C LEU A 74 -5.44 13.07 -9.31
N THR A 75 -5.68 11.83 -9.75
CA THR A 75 -5.15 10.65 -9.07
C THR A 75 -3.62 10.71 -8.96
N THR A 76 -2.91 11.02 -10.06
CA THR A 76 -1.44 11.10 -10.03
C THR A 76 -0.96 12.35 -9.31
N GLY A 77 -1.60 13.50 -9.51
CA GLY A 77 -1.21 14.78 -8.92
C GLY A 77 -1.32 14.81 -7.41
N VAL A 78 -2.34 14.16 -6.82
CA VAL A 78 -2.49 14.02 -5.36
C VAL A 78 -1.29 13.27 -4.78
N TRP A 79 -0.92 12.12 -5.37
CA TRP A 79 0.19 11.29 -4.91
C TRP A 79 1.59 11.88 -5.17
N LEU A 80 1.69 12.99 -5.87
CA LEU A 80 2.90 13.80 -5.97
C LEU A 80 2.87 14.99 -4.99
N ALA A 81 1.73 15.67 -4.88
CA ALA A 81 1.62 16.86 -4.04
C ALA A 81 1.65 16.53 -2.55
N LEU A 82 0.93 15.48 -2.10
CA LEU A 82 0.88 15.14 -0.68
C LEU A 82 2.25 14.74 -0.10
N PRO A 83 3.09 13.89 -0.75
CA PRO A 83 4.44 13.61 -0.25
C PRO A 83 5.34 14.83 -0.21
N PHE A 84 5.20 15.77 -1.16
CA PHE A 84 5.98 17.01 -1.18
C PHE A 84 5.75 17.82 0.12
N PHE A 85 4.51 18.05 0.50
CA PHE A 85 4.18 18.76 1.74
C PHE A 85 4.37 17.87 2.98
N GLY A 86 4.13 16.56 2.86
CA GLY A 86 4.37 15.59 3.94
C GLY A 86 5.85 15.45 4.33
N ALA A 87 6.76 15.85 3.45
CA ALA A 87 8.20 15.86 3.70
C ALA A 87 8.65 17.02 4.62
N LEU A 88 7.89 18.13 4.73
CA LEU A 88 8.32 19.33 5.44
C LEU A 88 8.72 19.08 6.90
N PRO A 89 7.96 18.32 7.71
CA PRO A 89 8.37 18.05 9.09
C PRO A 89 9.70 17.28 9.21
N PHE A 90 10.06 16.47 8.23
CA PHE A 90 11.35 15.77 8.22
C PHE A 90 12.51 16.66 7.81
N VAL A 91 12.25 17.71 7.00
CA VAL A 91 13.28 18.70 6.59
C VAL A 91 13.55 19.70 7.70
N PHE A 92 12.51 20.17 8.40
CA PHE A 92 12.62 21.24 9.39
C PHE A 92 12.82 20.73 10.83
N GLY A 93 12.59 19.44 11.09
CA GLY A 93 12.68 18.82 12.41
C GLY A 93 14.07 18.30 12.74
N GLU A 94 14.17 17.65 13.91
CA GLU A 94 15.41 17.09 14.48
C GLU A 94 16.15 16.12 13.54
N THR A 95 15.44 15.53 12.59
CA THR A 95 16.06 14.65 11.58
C THR A 95 16.91 15.41 10.56
N GLU A 96 16.69 16.71 10.36
CA GLU A 96 17.39 17.57 9.39
C GLU A 96 17.65 16.87 8.02
N LEU A 97 16.65 16.08 7.56
CA LEU A 97 16.83 15.31 6.34
C LEU A 97 16.99 16.24 5.12
N ARG A 98 17.89 15.86 4.21
CA ARG A 98 17.92 16.48 2.90
C ARG A 98 16.56 16.24 2.21
N PHE A 99 16.14 17.17 1.36
CA PHE A 99 14.82 17.10 0.72
C PHE A 99 14.57 15.76 -0.01
N VAL A 100 15.61 15.18 -0.65
CA VAL A 100 15.48 13.87 -1.32
C VAL A 100 15.11 12.75 -0.34
N ASP A 101 15.74 12.75 0.84
CA ASP A 101 15.49 11.76 1.90
C ASP A 101 14.12 11.96 2.53
N ALA A 102 13.76 13.21 2.84
CA ALA A 102 12.47 13.58 3.38
C ALA A 102 11.30 13.27 2.42
N PHE A 103 11.50 13.53 1.11
CA PHE A 103 10.52 13.19 0.08
C PHE A 103 10.37 11.68 -0.08
N PHE A 104 11.48 10.92 -0.04
CA PHE A 104 11.45 9.46 -0.07
C PHE A 104 10.65 8.90 1.11
N GLU A 105 10.92 9.38 2.34
CA GLU A 105 10.22 8.95 3.55
C GLU A 105 8.72 9.26 3.46
N ALA A 106 8.36 10.49 3.05
CA ALA A 106 6.97 10.90 2.89
C ALA A 106 6.25 10.14 1.76
N MET A 107 6.95 9.87 0.63
CA MET A 107 6.42 9.06 -0.48
C MET A 107 6.19 7.63 -0.02
N SER A 108 7.17 7.02 0.67
CA SER A 108 7.04 5.69 1.24
C SER A 108 5.91 5.62 2.27
N GLY A 109 5.76 6.64 3.11
CA GLY A 109 4.65 6.75 4.05
C GLY A 109 3.30 6.77 3.34
N LEU A 110 3.07 7.74 2.47
CA LEU A 110 1.78 7.91 1.78
C LEU A 110 1.44 6.76 0.83
N THR A 111 2.42 6.20 0.11
CA THR A 111 2.19 5.01 -0.72
C THR A 111 2.07 3.72 0.10
N THR A 112 2.16 3.81 1.43
CA THR A 112 2.17 2.68 2.36
C THR A 112 3.21 1.61 1.98
N THR A 113 4.36 2.05 1.47
CA THR A 113 5.46 1.15 1.09
C THR A 113 6.21 0.65 2.31
N GLY A 114 6.58 1.54 3.25
CA GLY A 114 7.28 1.14 4.47
C GLY A 114 8.81 1.13 4.37
N SER A 115 9.39 1.47 3.21
CA SER A 115 10.85 1.70 3.09
C SER A 115 11.23 2.97 3.83
N THR A 116 12.27 2.94 4.66
CA THR A 116 12.71 4.09 5.46
C THR A 116 14.16 4.47 5.17
N VAL A 117 14.43 5.77 5.20
CA VAL A 117 15.78 6.35 5.19
C VAL A 117 16.18 6.85 6.58
N ILE A 118 15.30 6.78 7.56
CA ILE A 118 15.53 7.23 8.93
C ILE A 118 16.05 6.06 9.75
N GLY A 119 17.12 6.28 10.50
CA GLY A 119 17.63 5.38 11.53
C GLY A 119 17.58 6.06 12.90
N GLY A 120 17.78 5.30 13.98
CA GLY A 120 17.70 5.81 15.34
C GLY A 120 16.26 6.11 15.77
N LEU A 121 15.30 5.34 15.24
CA LEU A 121 13.86 5.55 15.50
C LEU A 121 13.51 5.52 16.98
N ASP A 122 14.25 4.73 17.76
CA ASP A 122 14.05 4.55 19.20
C ASP A 122 14.22 5.85 20.01
N GLU A 123 14.95 6.83 19.47
CA GLU A 123 15.27 8.10 20.13
C GLU A 123 14.49 9.30 19.58
N LEU A 124 13.76 9.11 18.47
CA LEU A 124 13.05 10.20 17.79
C LEU A 124 11.86 10.75 18.60
N PRO A 125 11.53 12.04 18.41
CA PRO A 125 10.32 12.64 18.97
C PRO A 125 9.05 11.88 18.60
N ARG A 126 8.12 11.76 19.54
CA ARG A 126 6.84 11.08 19.30
C ARG A 126 6.02 11.72 18.18
N GLY A 127 6.12 13.02 18.00
CA GLY A 127 5.47 13.70 16.89
C GLY A 127 5.94 13.19 15.54
N LEU A 128 7.25 13.00 15.33
CA LEU A 128 7.80 12.45 14.08
C LEU A 128 7.38 11.00 13.87
N LEU A 129 7.40 10.16 14.90
CA LEU A 129 6.94 8.77 14.83
C LEU A 129 5.44 8.70 14.51
N LEU A 130 4.63 9.54 15.16
CA LEU A 130 3.19 9.65 14.87
C LEU A 130 2.94 10.15 13.44
N TRP A 131 3.75 11.11 12.95
CA TRP A 131 3.63 11.62 11.60
C TRP A 131 3.87 10.54 10.55
N ARG A 132 4.89 9.72 10.73
CA ARG A 132 5.16 8.54 9.87
C ARG A 132 3.94 7.62 9.84
N GLY A 133 3.38 7.28 10.99
CA GLY A 133 2.18 6.47 11.10
C GLY A 133 0.95 7.10 10.44
N LEU A 134 0.74 8.40 10.63
CA LEU A 134 -0.36 9.15 10.02
C LEU A 134 -0.25 9.21 8.48
N LEU A 135 0.94 9.40 7.93
CA LEU A 135 1.15 9.38 6.48
C LEU A 135 0.70 8.03 5.90
N GLN A 136 1.07 6.91 6.53
CA GLN A 136 0.63 5.59 6.11
C GLN A 136 -0.88 5.40 6.27
N TRP A 137 -1.43 5.85 7.37
CA TRP A 137 -2.86 5.73 7.66
C TRP A 137 -3.73 6.51 6.66
N LEU A 138 -3.33 7.74 6.34
CA LEU A 138 -3.98 8.58 5.34
C LEU A 138 -3.80 7.99 3.91
N GLY A 139 -2.62 7.46 3.61
CA GLY A 139 -2.35 6.76 2.35
C GLY A 139 -3.18 5.49 2.16
N GLY A 140 -3.37 4.71 3.24
CA GLY A 140 -4.19 3.49 3.23
C GLY A 140 -5.66 3.78 2.91
N ILE A 141 -6.27 4.76 3.57
CA ILE A 141 -7.65 5.15 3.27
C ILE A 141 -7.77 5.76 1.86
N GLY A 142 -6.78 6.58 1.47
CA GLY A 142 -6.75 7.21 0.15
C GLY A 142 -6.80 6.19 -0.98
N ILE A 143 -6.00 5.11 -0.90
CA ILE A 143 -5.98 4.10 -1.96
C ILE A 143 -7.26 3.27 -2.00
N ILE A 144 -7.90 2.96 -0.86
CA ILE A 144 -9.17 2.23 -0.86
C ILE A 144 -10.23 3.05 -1.60
N VAL A 145 -10.31 4.35 -1.32
CA VAL A 145 -11.24 5.25 -2.00
C VAL A 145 -10.93 5.33 -3.50
N VAL A 146 -9.67 5.50 -3.89
CA VAL A 146 -9.25 5.51 -5.29
C VAL A 146 -9.58 4.18 -5.97
N ALA A 147 -9.27 3.05 -5.35
CA ALA A 147 -9.52 1.73 -5.91
C ALA A 147 -11.01 1.41 -6.09
N MET A 148 -11.87 1.95 -5.25
CA MET A 148 -13.29 1.67 -5.30
C MET A 148 -14.08 2.66 -6.16
N VAL A 149 -13.65 3.93 -6.23
CA VAL A 149 -14.39 5.00 -6.90
C VAL A 149 -13.81 5.28 -8.29
N PHE A 150 -12.50 5.40 -8.42
CA PHE A 150 -11.88 5.87 -9.67
C PHE A 150 -11.37 4.73 -10.58
N LEU A 151 -10.66 3.73 -10.06
CA LEU A 151 -10.05 2.70 -10.90
C LEU A 151 -11.04 1.86 -11.72
N PRO A 152 -12.24 1.50 -11.23
CA PRO A 152 -13.24 0.80 -12.06
C PRO A 152 -13.74 1.64 -13.24
N GLU A 153 -13.86 2.96 -13.05
CA GLU A 153 -14.26 3.90 -14.13
C GLU A 153 -13.15 4.06 -15.19
N LEU A 154 -11.89 4.04 -14.76
CA LEU A 154 -10.73 4.16 -15.66
C LEU A 154 -10.44 2.89 -16.46
N ARG A 155 -11.08 1.77 -16.14
CA ARG A 155 -10.92 0.46 -16.79
C ARG A 155 -9.47 -0.04 -16.85
N VAL A 156 -8.69 0.25 -15.81
CA VAL A 156 -7.26 -0.07 -15.73
C VAL A 156 -7.03 -1.42 -15.06
N GLY A 157 -6.08 -2.22 -15.58
CA GLY A 157 -5.56 -3.42 -14.94
C GLY A 157 -6.59 -4.48 -14.57
N GLY A 158 -7.72 -4.56 -15.29
CA GLY A 158 -8.80 -5.51 -15.03
C GLY A 158 -9.79 -5.06 -13.94
N MET A 159 -9.62 -3.87 -13.34
CA MET A 159 -10.49 -3.37 -12.28
C MET A 159 -11.94 -3.16 -12.72
N GLN A 160 -12.20 -3.03 -14.03
CA GLN A 160 -13.55 -2.94 -14.59
C GLN A 160 -14.44 -4.14 -14.24
N ILE A 161 -13.89 -5.30 -13.85
CA ILE A 161 -14.67 -6.45 -13.43
C ILE A 161 -15.45 -6.16 -12.13
N PHE A 162 -14.95 -5.26 -11.29
CA PHE A 162 -15.60 -4.86 -10.04
C PHE A 162 -16.65 -3.76 -10.23
N ARG A 163 -16.71 -3.15 -11.41
CA ARG A 163 -17.77 -2.18 -11.74
C ARG A 163 -19.14 -2.84 -11.71
N SER A 164 -19.28 -4.03 -12.27
CA SER A 164 -20.53 -4.79 -12.29
C SER A 164 -20.86 -5.44 -10.95
N GLU A 165 -19.86 -5.87 -10.17
CA GLU A 165 -20.09 -6.53 -8.87
C GLU A 165 -20.31 -5.55 -7.72
N GLY A 166 -19.55 -4.45 -7.69
CA GLY A 166 -19.61 -3.45 -6.63
C GLY A 166 -20.85 -2.56 -6.76
N PHE A 167 -21.11 -2.02 -7.95
CA PHE A 167 -22.18 -1.05 -8.15
C PHE A 167 -23.57 -1.68 -8.26
N ASP A 168 -23.74 -2.88 -8.81
CA ASP A 168 -25.05 -3.57 -8.81
C ASP A 168 -25.51 -3.94 -7.40
N THR A 169 -24.60 -4.27 -6.52
CA THR A 169 -24.93 -4.57 -5.11
C THR A 169 -25.03 -3.29 -4.27
N PHE A 170 -24.16 -2.29 -4.52
CA PHE A 170 -24.16 -1.00 -3.83
C PHE A 170 -25.15 -0.01 -4.41
N GLY A 171 -25.40 0.00 -5.72
CA GLY A 171 -26.38 0.88 -6.35
C GLY A 171 -27.79 0.70 -5.81
N LYS A 172 -28.08 -0.47 -5.20
CA LYS A 172 -29.31 -0.71 -4.43
C LYS A 172 -29.23 -0.29 -2.97
N ILE A 173 -28.00 -0.23 -2.39
CA ILE A 173 -27.77 0.05 -0.96
C ILE A 173 -27.23 1.46 -0.74
N LEU A 174 -26.32 1.94 -1.61
CA LEU A 174 -25.61 3.23 -1.48
C LEU A 174 -25.48 3.92 -2.85
N PRO A 175 -26.35 4.88 -3.18
CA PRO A 175 -26.42 5.46 -4.53
C PRO A 175 -25.32 6.47 -4.86
N ARG A 176 -24.45 6.88 -3.92
CA ARG A 176 -23.45 7.94 -4.11
C ARG A 176 -22.05 7.50 -3.72
N ALA A 177 -21.04 7.90 -4.51
CA ALA A 177 -19.60 7.66 -4.21
C ALA A 177 -19.19 8.17 -2.82
N THR A 178 -19.77 9.29 -2.38
CA THR A 178 -19.53 9.88 -1.04
C THR A 178 -20.04 8.99 0.09
N GLU A 179 -21.18 8.32 -0.08
CA GLU A 179 -21.73 7.39 0.93
C GLU A 179 -20.87 6.13 1.03
N ILE A 180 -20.40 5.60 -0.11
CA ILE A 180 -19.47 4.46 -0.14
C ILE A 180 -18.17 4.82 0.57
N SER A 181 -17.57 5.97 0.25
CA SER A 181 -16.33 6.44 0.88
C SER A 181 -16.50 6.65 2.37
N SER A 182 -17.61 7.24 2.83
CA SER A 182 -17.89 7.45 4.25
C SER A 182 -18.05 6.13 5.02
N ARG A 183 -18.76 5.16 4.47
CA ARG A 183 -18.92 3.83 5.09
C ARG A 183 -17.60 3.07 5.16
N ILE A 184 -16.81 3.09 4.10
CA ILE A 184 -15.48 2.48 4.06
C ILE A 184 -14.57 3.14 5.11
N SER A 185 -14.56 4.48 5.18
CA SER A 185 -13.79 5.22 6.19
C SER A 185 -14.19 4.84 7.61
N GLY A 186 -15.49 4.71 7.86
CA GLY A 186 -15.99 4.25 9.17
C GLY A 186 -15.49 2.87 9.55
N VAL A 187 -15.52 1.91 8.61
CA VAL A 187 -14.96 0.56 8.81
C VAL A 187 -13.46 0.61 9.07
N TYR A 188 -12.73 1.41 8.29
CA TYR A 188 -11.27 1.55 8.41
C TYR A 188 -10.88 2.11 9.79
N ILE A 189 -11.55 3.18 10.24
CA ILE A 189 -11.33 3.77 11.58
C ILE A 189 -11.67 2.76 12.67
N THR A 190 -12.81 2.08 12.58
CA THR A 190 -13.23 1.07 13.56
C THR A 190 -12.23 -0.07 13.65
N LEU A 191 -11.74 -0.58 12.51
CA LEU A 191 -10.73 -1.63 12.48
C LEU A 191 -9.41 -1.18 13.11
N THR A 192 -8.99 0.08 12.87
CA THR A 192 -7.81 0.69 13.50
C THR A 192 -7.97 0.79 15.00
N MET A 193 -9.12 1.26 15.49
CA MET A 193 -9.39 1.37 16.93
C MET A 193 -9.37 0.01 17.63
N ILE A 194 -10.00 -1.01 17.03
CA ILE A 194 -9.99 -2.37 17.60
C ILE A 194 -8.56 -2.93 17.60
N CYS A 195 -7.78 -2.71 16.53
CA CYS A 195 -6.37 -3.10 16.45
C CYS A 195 -5.55 -2.46 17.58
N ALA A 196 -5.70 -1.15 17.79
CA ALA A 196 -5.01 -0.42 18.87
C ALA A 196 -5.36 -0.98 20.26
N LEU A 197 -6.63 -1.26 20.51
CA LEU A 197 -7.06 -1.88 21.77
C LEU A 197 -6.46 -3.29 21.97
N CYS A 198 -6.39 -4.10 20.91
CA CYS A 198 -5.77 -5.41 20.96
C CYS A 198 -4.27 -5.34 21.20
N TYR A 199 -3.57 -4.38 20.58
CA TYR A 199 -2.15 -4.13 20.84
C TYR A 199 -1.90 -3.66 22.27
N ALA A 200 -2.70 -2.73 22.79
CA ALA A 200 -2.60 -2.30 24.19
C ALA A 200 -2.84 -3.49 25.15
N ALA A 201 -3.83 -4.33 24.85
CA ALA A 201 -4.11 -5.54 25.63
C ALA A 201 -2.98 -6.58 25.55
N SER A 202 -2.17 -6.57 24.47
CA SER A 202 -0.99 -7.43 24.34
C SER A 202 0.27 -6.88 25.05
N GLY A 203 0.17 -5.71 25.70
CA GLY A 203 1.25 -5.11 26.51
C GLY A 203 2.02 -3.99 25.81
N MET A 204 1.61 -3.53 24.63
CA MET A 204 2.20 -2.34 24.02
C MET A 204 1.82 -1.07 24.77
N SER A 205 2.71 -0.06 24.77
CA SER A 205 2.34 1.28 25.27
C SER A 205 1.17 1.84 24.45
N ALA A 206 0.38 2.74 25.06
CA ALA A 206 -0.76 3.36 24.36
C ALA A 206 -0.31 4.10 23.07
N PHE A 207 0.87 4.70 23.09
CA PHE A 207 1.46 5.36 21.93
C PHE A 207 1.81 4.35 20.84
N ASP A 208 2.60 3.31 21.17
CA ASP A 208 2.98 2.28 20.21
C ASP A 208 1.76 1.55 19.65
N ALA A 209 0.81 1.18 20.50
CA ALA A 209 -0.43 0.55 20.08
C ALA A 209 -1.19 1.39 19.04
N SER A 210 -1.25 2.72 19.25
CA SER A 210 -1.93 3.63 18.34
C SER A 210 -1.21 3.75 17.00
N VAL A 211 0.10 3.99 17.00
CA VAL A 211 0.89 4.15 15.78
C VAL A 211 0.95 2.84 14.99
N HIS A 212 1.26 1.71 15.66
CA HIS A 212 1.32 0.42 14.98
C HIS A 212 -0.04 -0.06 14.49
N ALA A 213 -1.16 0.30 15.15
CA ALA A 213 -2.48 0.01 14.60
C ALA A 213 -2.76 0.76 13.30
N MET A 214 -2.36 2.03 13.21
CA MET A 214 -2.45 2.83 11.98
C MET A 214 -1.66 2.18 10.85
N THR A 215 -0.41 1.82 11.09
CA THR A 215 0.50 1.27 10.08
C THR A 215 0.18 -0.18 9.72
N THR A 216 -0.37 -0.99 10.66
CA THR A 216 -0.86 -2.35 10.42
C THR A 216 -2.11 -2.36 9.52
N VAL A 217 -3.13 -1.55 9.87
CA VAL A 217 -4.39 -1.52 9.10
C VAL A 217 -4.20 -0.83 7.74
N ALA A 218 -3.26 0.10 7.65
CA ALA A 218 -2.81 0.66 6.37
C ALA A 218 -1.99 -0.32 5.53
N THR A 219 -1.53 -1.45 6.11
CA THR A 219 -0.54 -2.37 5.52
C THR A 219 0.72 -1.63 5.04
N GLY A 220 1.24 -0.74 5.89
CA GLY A 220 2.34 0.17 5.52
C GLY A 220 3.69 -0.19 6.11
N GLY A 221 3.76 -0.79 7.30
CA GLY A 221 4.96 -1.36 7.89
C GLY A 221 5.95 -0.40 8.54
N PHE A 222 5.66 0.89 8.63
CA PHE A 222 6.45 1.78 9.46
C PHE A 222 6.32 1.41 10.94
N ALA A 223 7.44 1.30 11.62
CA ALA A 223 7.53 1.03 13.05
C ALA A 223 8.15 2.21 13.80
N ASN A 224 8.00 2.20 15.12
CA ASN A 224 8.59 3.18 16.02
C ASN A 224 10.03 2.82 16.44
N TYR A 225 10.52 1.64 16.02
CA TYR A 225 11.80 1.07 16.43
C TYR A 225 12.62 0.63 15.22
N ASP A 226 13.93 0.74 15.30
CA ASP A 226 14.85 0.28 14.25
C ASP A 226 14.75 -1.23 14.05
N ALA A 227 14.47 -1.99 15.14
CA ALA A 227 14.20 -3.42 15.07
C ALA A 227 12.85 -3.77 14.40
N SER A 228 12.13 -2.79 13.84
CA SER A 228 10.79 -2.95 13.28
C SER A 228 9.85 -3.62 14.29
N PHE A 229 9.07 -4.62 13.90
CA PHE A 229 8.20 -5.34 14.82
C PHE A 229 8.98 -6.32 15.74
N GLY A 230 10.28 -6.49 15.52
CA GLY A 230 11.17 -7.26 16.41
C GLY A 230 11.30 -6.70 17.82
N ALA A 231 10.94 -5.43 18.04
CA ALA A 231 10.81 -4.83 19.37
C ALA A 231 9.68 -5.44 20.22
N PHE A 232 8.72 -6.12 19.57
CA PHE A 232 7.58 -6.77 20.22
C PHE A 232 7.63 -8.28 20.01
N SER A 233 7.09 -9.04 20.96
CA SER A 233 7.07 -10.49 20.86
C SER A 233 5.78 -11.09 21.47
N GLY A 234 5.48 -12.32 21.11
CA GLY A 234 4.36 -13.06 21.70
C GLY A 234 3.00 -12.65 21.14
N ALA A 235 2.09 -12.25 22.00
CA ALA A 235 0.69 -11.96 21.61
C ALA A 235 0.57 -10.82 20.56
N ALA A 236 1.46 -9.83 20.62
CA ALA A 236 1.45 -8.71 19.69
C ALA A 236 1.68 -9.15 18.23
N GLU A 237 2.55 -10.14 17.99
CA GLU A 237 2.78 -10.67 16.65
C GLU A 237 1.53 -11.35 16.09
N TYR A 238 0.78 -12.10 16.91
CA TYR A 238 -0.49 -12.72 16.48
C TYR A 238 -1.58 -11.69 16.20
N VAL A 239 -1.66 -10.64 17.02
CA VAL A 239 -2.57 -9.50 16.77
C VAL A 239 -2.23 -8.85 15.44
N ALA A 240 -0.95 -8.57 15.18
CA ALA A 240 -0.51 -8.01 13.90
C ALA A 240 -0.91 -8.90 12.72
N VAL A 241 -0.64 -10.20 12.79
CA VAL A 241 -1.03 -11.17 11.75
C VAL A 241 -2.52 -11.12 11.47
N LEU A 242 -3.35 -11.14 12.51
CA LEU A 242 -4.80 -11.05 12.36
C LEU A 242 -5.23 -9.78 11.62
N PHE A 243 -4.75 -8.62 12.07
CA PHE A 243 -5.16 -7.34 11.47
C PHE A 243 -4.54 -7.09 10.10
N MET A 244 -3.33 -7.57 9.80
CA MET A 244 -2.76 -7.57 8.45
C MET A 244 -3.62 -8.41 7.49
N LEU A 245 -4.05 -9.60 7.90
CA LEU A 245 -4.95 -10.43 7.09
C LEU A 245 -6.31 -9.74 6.88
N LEU A 246 -6.92 -9.17 7.93
CA LEU A 246 -8.19 -8.45 7.82
C LEU A 246 -8.07 -7.23 6.91
N ALA A 247 -6.99 -6.46 7.01
CA ALA A 247 -6.73 -5.29 6.18
C ALA A 247 -6.49 -5.64 4.70
N ALA A 248 -6.03 -6.87 4.42
CA ALA A 248 -5.87 -7.39 3.07
C ALA A 248 -7.16 -7.91 2.42
N LEU A 249 -8.29 -7.95 3.15
CA LEU A 249 -9.61 -8.32 2.61
C LEU A 249 -10.33 -7.10 2.00
N PRO A 250 -11.29 -7.32 1.07
CA PRO A 250 -12.02 -6.21 0.45
C PRO A 250 -12.87 -5.44 1.48
N PHE A 251 -12.62 -4.15 1.67
CA PHE A 251 -13.35 -3.31 2.64
C PHE A 251 -14.86 -3.25 2.37
N VAL A 252 -15.24 -3.38 1.13
CA VAL A 252 -16.62 -3.54 0.68
C VAL A 252 -17.35 -4.67 1.42
N ARG A 253 -16.68 -5.79 1.67
CA ARG A 253 -17.28 -6.94 2.36
C ARG A 253 -17.54 -6.63 3.84
N PHE A 254 -16.68 -5.83 4.46
CA PHE A 254 -16.95 -5.35 5.82
C PHE A 254 -18.13 -4.38 5.88
N VAL A 255 -18.28 -3.48 4.89
CA VAL A 255 -19.48 -2.63 4.79
C VAL A 255 -20.75 -3.48 4.65
N GLN A 256 -20.72 -4.56 3.87
CA GLN A 256 -21.85 -5.49 3.75
C GLN A 256 -22.12 -6.23 5.07
N LEU A 257 -21.06 -6.60 5.80
CA LEU A 257 -21.16 -7.23 7.11
C LEU A 257 -21.84 -6.30 8.13
N THR A 258 -21.44 -5.02 8.17
CA THR A 258 -22.10 -4.02 9.04
C THR A 258 -23.55 -3.73 8.66
N ALA A 259 -23.94 -4.00 7.40
CA ALA A 259 -25.31 -3.96 6.92
C ALA A 259 -26.10 -5.26 7.20
N GLY A 260 -25.53 -6.20 7.97
CA GLY A 260 -26.19 -7.44 8.39
C GLY A 260 -26.04 -8.63 7.44
N THR A 261 -25.16 -8.56 6.43
CA THR A 261 -24.99 -9.62 5.42
C THR A 261 -23.57 -10.19 5.47
N ALA A 262 -23.37 -11.31 6.16
CA ALA A 262 -22.04 -11.98 6.28
C ALA A 262 -21.72 -12.90 5.08
N ARG A 263 -22.72 -13.40 4.37
CA ARG A 263 -22.57 -14.38 3.29
C ARG A 263 -21.59 -13.95 2.19
N PRO A 264 -21.58 -12.68 1.70
CA PRO A 264 -20.64 -12.23 0.68
C PRO A 264 -19.18 -12.29 1.12
N LEU A 265 -18.89 -12.10 2.41
CA LEU A 265 -17.53 -12.23 2.97
C LEU A 265 -17.04 -13.69 2.91
N MET A 266 -17.92 -14.65 3.21
CA MET A 266 -17.57 -16.07 3.25
C MET A 266 -17.51 -16.73 1.86
N GLU A 267 -18.27 -16.23 0.89
CA GLU A 267 -18.37 -16.80 -0.47
C GLU A 267 -17.40 -16.14 -1.48
N ASP A 268 -16.72 -15.07 -1.08
CA ASP A 268 -15.80 -14.34 -1.97
C ASP A 268 -14.61 -15.21 -2.40
N THR A 269 -14.45 -15.36 -3.72
CA THR A 269 -13.40 -16.20 -4.31
C THR A 269 -12.01 -15.66 -4.06
N GLN A 270 -11.84 -14.32 -3.98
CA GLN A 270 -10.55 -13.71 -3.68
C GLN A 270 -10.12 -14.02 -2.23
N ILE A 271 -11.05 -13.86 -1.28
CA ILE A 271 -10.78 -14.11 0.14
C ILE A 271 -10.35 -15.55 0.35
N ARG A 272 -11.09 -16.50 -0.23
CA ARG A 272 -10.75 -17.92 -0.14
C ARG A 272 -9.39 -18.24 -0.74
N ALA A 273 -9.10 -17.71 -1.94
CA ALA A 273 -7.81 -17.91 -2.60
C ALA A 273 -6.67 -17.29 -1.79
N PHE A 274 -6.85 -16.06 -1.29
CA PHE A 274 -5.86 -15.35 -0.49
C PHE A 274 -5.51 -16.11 0.80
N LEU A 275 -6.53 -16.50 1.58
CA LEU A 275 -6.32 -17.24 2.83
C LEU A 275 -5.73 -18.62 2.59
N ALA A 276 -6.15 -19.33 1.52
CA ALA A 276 -5.55 -20.61 1.15
C ALA A 276 -4.08 -20.45 0.74
N THR A 277 -3.73 -19.38 0.00
CA THR A 277 -2.34 -19.05 -0.35
C THR A 277 -1.52 -18.75 0.91
N ALA A 278 -2.04 -17.92 1.82
CA ALA A 278 -1.38 -17.62 3.10
C ALA A 278 -1.10 -18.89 3.90
N LEU A 279 -2.11 -19.74 4.06
CA LEU A 279 -1.99 -21.00 4.79
C LEU A 279 -0.94 -21.93 4.14
N ALA A 280 -0.98 -22.09 2.82
CA ALA A 280 -0.03 -22.94 2.11
C ALA A 280 1.42 -22.45 2.27
N LEU A 281 1.66 -21.14 2.09
CA LEU A 281 2.98 -20.52 2.22
C LEU A 281 3.52 -20.64 3.64
N VAL A 282 2.72 -20.30 4.64
CA VAL A 282 3.10 -20.44 6.05
C VAL A 282 3.43 -21.89 6.39
N THR A 283 2.61 -22.84 5.93
CA THR A 283 2.87 -24.26 6.18
C THR A 283 4.18 -24.72 5.58
N VAL A 284 4.45 -24.39 4.30
CA VAL A 284 5.70 -24.78 3.62
C VAL A 284 6.93 -24.19 4.30
N LEU A 285 6.89 -22.88 4.60
CA LEU A 285 8.02 -22.21 5.26
C LEU A 285 8.23 -22.68 6.71
N THR A 286 7.17 -22.97 7.45
CA THR A 286 7.27 -23.52 8.80
C THR A 286 7.91 -24.90 8.78
N LEU A 287 7.44 -25.79 7.90
CA LEU A 287 8.03 -27.14 7.78
C LEU A 287 9.49 -27.09 7.35
N TRP A 288 9.85 -26.17 6.45
CA TRP A 288 11.23 -25.97 6.06
C TRP A 288 12.09 -25.48 7.23
N ASN A 289 11.67 -24.42 7.93
CA ASN A 289 12.41 -23.85 9.06
C ASN A 289 12.60 -24.89 10.17
N TRP A 290 11.57 -25.69 10.47
CA TRP A 290 11.69 -26.78 11.45
C TRP A 290 12.66 -27.89 11.01
N SER A 291 12.84 -28.11 9.70
CA SER A 291 13.79 -29.11 9.19
C SER A 291 15.25 -28.65 9.23
N GLN A 292 15.49 -27.32 9.25
CA GLN A 292 16.83 -26.74 9.16
C GLN A 292 17.33 -26.13 10.47
N SER A 293 16.44 -25.81 11.41
CA SER A 293 16.78 -25.14 12.66
C SER A 293 16.57 -26.08 13.86
N PRO A 294 17.43 -26.02 14.89
CA PRO A 294 17.19 -26.70 16.16
C PRO A 294 16.04 -26.06 16.95
N GLU A 295 15.67 -24.81 16.63
CA GLU A 295 14.52 -24.14 17.23
C GLU A 295 13.22 -24.63 16.56
N VAL A 296 12.58 -25.61 17.21
CA VAL A 296 11.29 -26.16 16.81
C VAL A 296 10.24 -25.72 17.81
N GLY A 297 9.01 -25.42 17.36
CA GLY A 297 7.90 -25.10 18.24
C GLY A 297 7.23 -23.77 17.96
N GLU A 298 6.54 -23.24 18.96
CA GLU A 298 5.73 -22.03 18.85
C GLU A 298 6.52 -20.79 18.42
N PRO A 299 7.70 -20.46 18.98
CA PRO A 299 8.41 -19.24 18.59
C PRO A 299 8.83 -19.23 17.12
N ALA A 300 9.34 -20.35 16.61
CA ALA A 300 9.72 -20.47 15.19
C ALA A 300 8.49 -20.40 14.26
N PHE A 301 7.38 -21.05 14.64
CA PHE A 301 6.12 -20.95 13.91
C PHE A 301 5.60 -19.51 13.86
N ARG A 302 5.55 -18.82 15.00
CA ARG A 302 5.05 -17.45 15.12
C ARG A 302 5.83 -16.48 14.26
N LYS A 303 7.17 -16.54 14.30
CA LYS A 303 8.03 -15.70 13.48
C LYS A 303 7.87 -15.99 11.98
N THR A 304 7.75 -17.27 11.61
CA THR A 304 7.48 -17.66 10.21
C THR A 304 6.12 -17.17 9.74
N LEU A 305 5.07 -17.35 10.54
CA LEU A 305 3.73 -16.86 10.28
C LEU A 305 3.73 -15.34 10.10
N PHE A 306 4.35 -14.62 11.03
CA PHE A 306 4.40 -13.16 11.02
C PHE A 306 5.07 -12.62 9.76
N ASN A 307 6.31 -13.02 9.47
CA ASN A 307 7.07 -12.48 8.33
C ASN A 307 6.45 -12.89 6.98
N THR A 308 5.91 -14.11 6.88
CA THR A 308 5.21 -14.56 5.67
C THR A 308 3.95 -13.73 5.40
N VAL A 309 3.12 -13.51 6.42
CA VAL A 309 1.88 -12.71 6.29
C VAL A 309 2.23 -11.25 6.05
N SER A 310 3.24 -10.72 6.71
CA SER A 310 3.70 -9.34 6.52
C SER A 310 4.07 -9.05 5.07
N LEU A 311 4.86 -9.93 4.45
CA LEU A 311 5.24 -9.77 3.03
C LEU A 311 4.08 -10.04 2.07
N LEU A 312 3.25 -11.06 2.35
CA LEU A 312 2.09 -11.40 1.51
C LEU A 312 1.03 -10.28 1.47
N THR A 313 0.84 -9.59 2.59
CA THR A 313 -0.09 -8.44 2.67
C THR A 313 0.52 -7.15 2.14
N GLY A 314 1.84 -7.13 1.88
CA GLY A 314 2.61 -5.95 1.53
C GLY A 314 2.82 -5.00 2.71
N THR A 315 2.60 -5.45 3.95
CA THR A 315 2.84 -4.62 5.14
C THR A 315 4.32 -4.31 5.32
N GLY A 316 5.19 -5.32 5.19
CA GLY A 316 6.64 -5.11 5.23
C GLY A 316 7.26 -5.01 6.62
N TYR A 317 6.53 -5.27 7.71
CA TYR A 317 7.13 -5.45 9.02
C TYR A 317 8.06 -6.64 9.07
N ALA A 318 9.14 -6.54 9.85
CA ALA A 318 10.02 -7.65 10.16
C ALA A 318 10.03 -7.91 11.68
N SER A 319 9.76 -9.16 12.10
CA SER A 319 9.90 -9.57 13.50
C SER A 319 11.26 -10.20 13.80
N GLN A 320 12.02 -10.50 12.75
CA GLN A 320 13.42 -10.91 12.79
C GLN A 320 14.03 -10.79 11.39
N ASP A 321 15.35 -10.87 11.32
CA ASP A 321 16.08 -10.91 10.06
C ASP A 321 15.93 -12.28 9.38
N TYR A 322 14.97 -12.35 8.43
CA TYR A 322 14.73 -13.58 7.65
C TYR A 322 15.78 -13.84 6.57
N MET A 323 16.76 -12.92 6.37
CA MET A 323 17.92 -13.19 5.50
C MET A 323 18.77 -14.35 6.04
N GLN A 324 18.64 -14.65 7.33
CA GLN A 324 19.34 -15.77 7.99
C GLN A 324 18.63 -17.12 7.82
N TRP A 325 17.45 -17.19 7.21
CA TRP A 325 16.69 -18.45 7.04
C TRP A 325 17.20 -19.34 5.92
N GLY A 326 18.16 -18.84 5.12
CA GLY A 326 18.74 -19.56 3.98
C GLY A 326 18.09 -19.24 2.65
N SER A 327 18.69 -19.72 1.57
CA SER A 327 18.33 -19.31 0.20
C SER A 327 16.89 -19.67 -0.22
N PHE A 328 16.37 -20.82 0.21
CA PHE A 328 15.02 -21.23 -0.16
C PHE A 328 13.93 -20.33 0.42
N PRO A 329 13.89 -20.07 1.77
CA PRO A 329 12.95 -19.12 2.34
C PRO A 329 13.07 -17.72 1.75
N ILE A 330 14.29 -17.20 1.56
CA ILE A 330 14.51 -15.86 0.98
C ILE A 330 13.90 -15.77 -0.42
N THR A 331 14.17 -16.77 -1.29
CA THR A 331 13.60 -16.82 -2.64
C THR A 331 12.08 -16.93 -2.60
N MET A 332 11.55 -17.74 -1.70
CA MET A 332 10.10 -17.90 -1.53
C MET A 332 9.46 -16.61 -1.04
N LEU A 333 10.03 -15.94 -0.05
CA LEU A 333 9.55 -14.66 0.48
C LEU A 333 9.60 -13.55 -0.57
N PHE A 334 10.63 -13.53 -1.44
CA PHE A 334 10.69 -12.60 -2.57
C PHE A 334 9.48 -12.79 -3.52
N ILE A 335 9.17 -14.05 -3.88
CA ILE A 335 8.03 -14.35 -4.74
C ILE A 335 6.70 -14.03 -4.03
N VAL A 336 6.61 -14.34 -2.74
CA VAL A 336 5.43 -14.01 -1.89
C VAL A 336 5.15 -12.52 -1.89
N GLY A 337 6.19 -11.68 -1.79
CA GLY A 337 6.05 -10.23 -1.85
C GLY A 337 5.42 -9.71 -3.15
N LEU A 338 5.52 -10.45 -4.25
CA LEU A 338 4.86 -10.08 -5.51
C LEU A 338 3.38 -10.48 -5.54
N ILE A 339 2.92 -11.31 -4.61
CA ILE A 339 1.51 -11.71 -4.48
C ILE A 339 0.85 -10.80 -3.45
N GLY A 340 -0.17 -10.06 -3.86
CA GLY A 340 -0.87 -9.11 -3.00
C GLY A 340 -2.20 -9.62 -2.49
N GLY A 341 -2.84 -8.82 -1.62
CA GLY A 341 -4.16 -9.10 -1.08
C GLY A 341 -5.29 -8.95 -2.09
N CYS A 342 -6.51 -8.86 -1.59
CA CYS A 342 -7.71 -8.72 -2.40
C CYS A 342 -7.84 -7.32 -3.01
N ALA A 343 -8.57 -7.20 -4.11
CA ALA A 343 -8.94 -5.90 -4.66
C ALA A 343 -9.87 -5.13 -3.70
N GLY A 344 -9.67 -3.82 -3.59
CA GLY A 344 -10.44 -2.98 -2.64
C GLY A 344 -10.02 -3.16 -1.18
N SER A 345 -8.78 -3.62 -0.93
CA SER A 345 -8.11 -3.65 0.37
C SER A 345 -6.97 -2.64 0.41
N THR A 346 -6.36 -2.42 1.58
CA THR A 346 -5.13 -1.63 1.72
C THR A 346 -3.90 -2.34 1.17
N ALA A 347 -3.89 -3.68 1.16
CA ALA A 347 -2.77 -4.49 0.72
C ALA A 347 -2.24 -4.07 -0.65
N CYS A 348 -0.95 -4.18 -0.84
CA CYS A 348 -0.22 -3.77 -2.03
C CYS A 348 0.04 -4.95 -3.00
N SER A 349 1.05 -4.84 -3.85
CA SER A 349 1.50 -5.87 -4.82
C SER A 349 0.44 -6.24 -5.87
N ILE A 350 0.70 -7.29 -6.64
CA ILE A 350 -0.23 -7.77 -7.66
C ILE A 350 -1.40 -8.47 -7.00
N LYS A 351 -2.59 -7.88 -7.08
CA LYS A 351 -3.81 -8.37 -6.41
C LYS A 351 -4.14 -9.80 -6.81
N ILE A 352 -4.62 -10.60 -5.84
CA ILE A 352 -4.90 -12.04 -6.01
C ILE A 352 -5.86 -12.36 -7.16
N PHE A 353 -6.84 -11.48 -7.46
CA PHE A 353 -7.79 -11.72 -8.56
C PHE A 353 -7.10 -11.76 -9.93
N ARG A 354 -5.98 -11.03 -10.12
CA ARG A 354 -5.22 -11.07 -11.38
C ARG A 354 -4.58 -12.43 -11.60
N TYR A 355 -4.06 -13.04 -10.53
CA TYR A 355 -3.57 -14.43 -10.62
C TYR A 355 -4.70 -15.41 -10.92
N GLN A 356 -5.89 -15.23 -10.32
CA GLN A 356 -7.05 -16.07 -10.63
C GLN A 356 -7.45 -15.96 -12.11
N LEU A 357 -7.48 -14.74 -12.66
CA LEU A 357 -7.77 -14.50 -14.09
C LEU A 357 -6.67 -15.05 -15.00
N LEU A 358 -5.40 -14.88 -14.61
CA LEU A 358 -4.25 -15.45 -15.33
C LEU A 358 -4.38 -16.97 -15.42
N PHE A 359 -4.58 -17.66 -14.29
CA PHE A 359 -4.74 -19.11 -14.26
C PHE A 359 -5.98 -19.58 -15.02
N ALA A 360 -7.10 -18.86 -14.94
CA ALA A 360 -8.30 -19.17 -15.72
C ALA A 360 -8.05 -19.05 -17.23
N SER A 361 -7.29 -18.04 -17.66
CA SER A 361 -6.90 -17.84 -19.06
C SER A 361 -5.97 -18.96 -19.54
N ILE A 362 -4.92 -19.26 -18.76
CA ILE A 362 -3.99 -20.37 -19.07
C ILE A 362 -4.74 -21.70 -19.20
N ARG A 363 -5.64 -22.00 -18.25
CA ARG A 363 -6.46 -23.22 -18.28
C ARG A 363 -7.32 -23.30 -19.55
N ALA A 364 -7.98 -22.21 -19.92
CA ALA A 364 -8.79 -22.16 -21.14
C ALA A 364 -7.92 -22.35 -22.38
N GLN A 365 -6.70 -21.78 -22.42
CA GLN A 365 -5.76 -21.95 -23.53
C GLN A 365 -5.27 -23.40 -23.64
N LEU A 366 -4.91 -24.04 -22.56
CA LEU A 366 -4.52 -25.47 -22.55
C LEU A 366 -5.66 -26.38 -23.02
N GLN A 367 -6.91 -26.07 -22.64
CA GLN A 367 -8.08 -26.79 -23.11
C GLN A 367 -8.30 -26.64 -24.63
N ARG A 368 -8.06 -25.45 -25.19
CA ARG A 368 -8.12 -25.20 -26.65
C ARG A 368 -7.05 -25.96 -27.40
N ILE A 369 -5.82 -26.07 -26.87
CA ILE A 369 -4.75 -26.85 -27.46
C ILE A 369 -5.16 -28.33 -27.54
N ARG A 370 -5.78 -28.87 -26.48
CA ARG A 370 -6.28 -30.26 -26.45
C ARG A 370 -7.49 -30.49 -27.34
N SER A 371 -8.38 -29.49 -27.45
CA SER A 371 -9.62 -29.59 -28.21
C SER A 371 -9.83 -28.31 -29.03
N PRO A 372 -9.19 -28.21 -30.25
CA PRO A 372 -9.15 -26.97 -31.05
C PRO A 372 -10.53 -26.43 -31.45
N ASN A 373 -11.51 -27.30 -31.63
CA ASN A 373 -12.88 -26.95 -32.01
C ASN A 373 -13.79 -26.66 -30.78
N GLY A 374 -13.24 -26.77 -29.56
CA GLY A 374 -14.00 -26.50 -28.32
C GLY A 374 -14.10 -25.00 -27.98
N ILE A 375 -15.24 -24.59 -27.47
CA ILE A 375 -15.43 -23.24 -26.98
C ILE A 375 -15.14 -23.22 -25.47
N PHE A 376 -14.00 -22.65 -25.09
CA PHE A 376 -13.57 -22.53 -23.66
C PHE A 376 -13.51 -21.06 -23.28
N THR A 377 -14.46 -20.61 -22.45
CA THR A 377 -14.51 -19.24 -21.96
C THR A 377 -13.95 -19.19 -20.54
N PRO A 378 -12.91 -18.38 -20.26
CA PRO A 378 -12.42 -18.16 -18.90
C PRO A 378 -13.53 -17.63 -18.01
N ARG A 379 -13.61 -18.11 -16.77
CA ARG A 379 -14.63 -17.70 -15.81
C ARG A 379 -13.99 -17.19 -14.52
N TYR A 380 -14.60 -16.15 -13.94
CA TYR A 380 -14.26 -15.60 -12.64
C TYR A 380 -15.52 -15.53 -11.77
N ALA A 381 -15.47 -16.06 -10.56
CA ALA A 381 -16.63 -16.15 -9.66
C ALA A 381 -17.89 -16.74 -10.35
N GLY A 382 -17.70 -17.76 -11.23
CA GLY A 382 -18.78 -18.42 -11.98
C GLY A 382 -19.25 -17.68 -13.24
N ARG A 383 -18.84 -16.41 -13.47
CA ARG A 383 -19.24 -15.60 -14.62
C ARG A 383 -18.18 -15.64 -15.75
N PRO A 384 -18.58 -15.62 -17.02
CA PRO A 384 -17.65 -15.53 -18.14
C PRO A 384 -16.94 -14.15 -18.10
N VAL A 385 -15.66 -14.15 -18.40
CA VAL A 385 -14.82 -12.94 -18.44
C VAL A 385 -14.62 -12.49 -19.87
N GLY A 386 -14.85 -11.21 -20.15
CA GLY A 386 -14.63 -10.61 -21.46
C GLY A 386 -13.14 -10.57 -21.85
N SER A 387 -12.89 -10.55 -23.15
CA SER A 387 -11.53 -10.50 -23.71
C SER A 387 -10.80 -9.21 -23.36
N ASP A 388 -11.52 -8.10 -23.20
CA ASP A 388 -10.99 -6.79 -22.79
C ASP A 388 -10.43 -6.81 -21.39
N VAL A 389 -11.12 -7.46 -20.43
CA VAL A 389 -10.62 -7.67 -19.06
C VAL A 389 -9.36 -8.51 -19.03
N LEU A 390 -9.37 -9.64 -19.78
CA LEU A 390 -8.20 -10.53 -19.83
C LEU A 390 -7.01 -9.83 -20.46
N SER A 391 -7.21 -9.11 -21.57
CA SER A 391 -6.15 -8.33 -22.23
C SER A 391 -5.58 -7.28 -21.27
N SER A 392 -6.42 -6.57 -20.52
CA SER A 392 -5.99 -5.57 -19.53
C SER A 392 -5.15 -6.19 -18.41
N VAL A 393 -5.54 -7.37 -17.92
CA VAL A 393 -4.78 -8.10 -16.88
C VAL A 393 -3.44 -8.60 -17.42
N MET A 394 -3.40 -9.16 -18.63
CA MET A 394 -2.15 -9.60 -19.26
C MET A 394 -1.20 -8.41 -19.48
N SER A 395 -1.72 -7.29 -19.98
CA SER A 395 -0.95 -6.06 -20.14
C SER A 395 -0.38 -5.58 -18.80
N PHE A 396 -1.16 -5.66 -17.72
CA PHE A 396 -0.67 -5.31 -16.39
C PHE A 396 0.54 -6.16 -15.98
N PHE A 397 0.50 -7.49 -16.14
CA PHE A 397 1.63 -8.36 -15.81
C PHE A 397 2.88 -8.02 -16.65
N VAL A 398 2.70 -7.80 -17.95
CA VAL A 398 3.81 -7.44 -18.85
C VAL A 398 4.42 -6.10 -18.42
N PHE A 399 3.61 -5.08 -18.22
CA PHE A 399 4.10 -3.77 -17.78
C PHE A 399 4.74 -3.81 -16.39
N PHE A 400 4.22 -4.62 -15.47
CA PHE A 400 4.82 -4.80 -14.15
C PHE A 400 6.25 -5.36 -14.27
N ILE A 401 6.43 -6.44 -15.03
CA ILE A 401 7.74 -7.07 -15.22
C ILE A 401 8.70 -6.12 -15.95
N VAL A 402 8.24 -5.46 -17.01
CA VAL A 402 9.06 -4.50 -17.78
C VAL A 402 9.47 -3.33 -16.89
N THR A 403 8.54 -2.74 -16.13
CA THR A 403 8.85 -1.62 -15.21
C THR A 403 9.83 -2.04 -14.13
N MET A 404 9.62 -3.22 -13.52
CA MET A 404 10.53 -3.78 -12.53
C MET A 404 11.96 -3.94 -13.14
N GLY A 405 12.05 -4.47 -14.35
CA GLY A 405 13.32 -4.61 -15.06
C GLY A 405 13.99 -3.27 -15.35
N LEU A 406 13.24 -2.27 -15.82
CA LEU A 406 13.77 -0.93 -16.10
C LEU A 406 14.26 -0.22 -14.83
N VAL A 407 13.49 -0.29 -13.73
CA VAL A 407 13.90 0.28 -12.43
C VAL A 407 15.12 -0.46 -11.90
N SER A 408 15.16 -1.79 -11.95
CA SER A 408 16.33 -2.59 -11.55
C SER A 408 17.58 -2.20 -12.35
N TRP A 409 17.44 -2.05 -13.65
CA TRP A 409 18.54 -1.60 -14.50
C TRP A 409 19.00 -0.18 -14.14
N GLY A 410 18.07 0.76 -13.94
CA GLY A 410 18.39 2.11 -13.48
C GLY A 410 19.15 2.10 -12.14
N LEU A 411 18.72 1.29 -11.18
CA LEU A 411 19.38 1.13 -9.88
C LEU A 411 20.80 0.55 -10.04
N ALA A 412 20.98 -0.47 -10.88
CA ALA A 412 22.29 -1.06 -11.15
C ALA A 412 23.24 -0.04 -11.80
N LEU A 413 22.76 0.87 -12.67
CA LEU A 413 23.55 1.96 -13.24
C LEU A 413 24.06 2.95 -12.18
N THR A 414 23.42 3.02 -11.00
CA THR A 414 23.90 3.84 -9.88
C THR A 414 24.98 3.16 -9.05
N GLY A 415 25.40 1.95 -9.41
CA GLY A 415 26.46 1.18 -8.73
C GLY A 415 25.96 0.22 -7.65
N LEU A 416 24.65 0.00 -7.53
CA LEU A 416 24.08 -0.96 -6.60
C LEU A 416 24.28 -2.39 -7.12
N ASP A 417 24.47 -3.34 -6.21
CA ASP A 417 24.58 -4.75 -6.52
C ASP A 417 23.26 -5.34 -7.07
N PHE A 418 23.34 -6.53 -7.66
CA PHE A 418 22.19 -7.17 -8.30
C PHE A 418 21.03 -7.43 -7.33
N ILE A 419 21.31 -7.94 -6.12
CA ILE A 419 20.28 -8.26 -5.12
C ILE A 419 19.55 -6.98 -4.68
N THR A 420 20.30 -5.95 -4.33
CA THR A 420 19.76 -4.64 -3.93
C THR A 420 18.96 -4.01 -5.07
N SER A 421 19.46 -4.04 -6.30
CA SER A 421 18.80 -3.44 -7.47
C SER A 421 17.46 -4.13 -7.80
N VAL A 422 17.45 -5.47 -7.87
CA VAL A 422 16.24 -6.23 -8.23
C VAL A 422 15.22 -6.23 -7.11
N SER A 423 15.66 -6.48 -5.87
CA SER A 423 14.74 -6.52 -4.74
C SER A 423 14.22 -5.14 -4.34
N GLY A 424 15.04 -4.10 -4.46
CA GLY A 424 14.64 -2.71 -4.23
C GLY A 424 13.59 -2.26 -5.26
N ALA A 425 13.80 -2.56 -6.54
CA ALA A 425 12.81 -2.29 -7.58
C ALA A 425 11.49 -3.05 -7.34
N ALA A 426 11.58 -4.33 -6.96
CA ALA A 426 10.41 -5.15 -6.64
C ALA A 426 9.67 -4.62 -5.40
N ALA A 427 10.39 -4.31 -4.31
CA ALA A 427 9.82 -3.77 -3.08
C ALA A 427 9.13 -2.42 -3.30
N ALA A 428 9.76 -1.50 -4.04
CA ALA A 428 9.18 -0.20 -4.34
C ALA A 428 7.94 -0.31 -5.25
N LEU A 429 8.00 -1.12 -6.32
CA LEU A 429 6.90 -1.28 -7.26
C LEU A 429 5.72 -2.05 -6.66
N ALA A 430 6.00 -3.00 -5.78
CA ALA A 430 4.99 -3.77 -5.06
C ALA A 430 4.53 -3.07 -3.76
N ASN A 431 5.16 -1.96 -3.35
CA ASN A 431 4.90 -1.21 -2.12
C ASN A 431 4.95 -2.11 -0.86
N ILE A 432 6.07 -2.81 -0.62
CA ILE A 432 6.21 -3.80 0.47
C ILE A 432 7.11 -3.32 1.61
N GLY A 433 8.01 -2.38 1.35
CA GLY A 433 8.97 -1.87 2.33
C GLY A 433 10.36 -2.46 2.18
N PRO A 434 10.71 -3.55 2.87
CA PRO A 434 12.06 -4.10 2.80
C PRO A 434 12.37 -4.73 1.44
N GLY A 435 13.60 -4.52 0.97
CA GLY A 435 14.21 -5.31 -0.09
C GLY A 435 14.87 -6.56 0.47
N LEU A 436 15.93 -7.01 -0.22
CA LEU A 436 16.79 -8.12 0.21
C LEU A 436 18.25 -7.65 0.24
N GLY A 437 19.09 -8.39 0.92
CA GLY A 437 20.51 -8.08 1.10
C GLY A 437 20.78 -7.24 2.33
N ASP A 438 22.06 -6.94 2.55
CA ASP A 438 22.54 -6.30 3.79
C ASP A 438 22.15 -4.82 3.88
N GLN A 439 21.93 -4.16 2.73
CA GLN A 439 21.67 -2.72 2.66
C GLN A 439 20.20 -2.38 2.93
N ILE A 440 19.28 -3.01 2.18
CA ILE A 440 17.84 -2.68 2.17
C ILE A 440 16.96 -3.84 2.65
N GLY A 441 17.59 -4.87 3.22
CA GLY A 441 16.89 -6.04 3.79
C GLY A 441 16.12 -5.70 5.07
N PRO A 442 15.53 -6.72 5.72
CA PRO A 442 14.67 -6.55 6.89
C PRO A 442 15.36 -5.90 8.11
N ALA A 443 16.67 -5.99 8.21
CA ALA A 443 17.50 -5.35 9.25
C ALA A 443 18.21 -4.09 8.76
N GLY A 444 18.02 -3.70 7.49
CA GLY A 444 18.66 -2.54 6.88
C GLY A 444 17.69 -1.37 6.66
N ASN A 445 18.22 -0.30 6.04
CA ASN A 445 17.41 0.83 5.59
C ASN A 445 17.96 1.45 4.30
N PHE A 446 17.22 2.38 3.72
CA PHE A 446 17.55 2.99 2.42
C PHE A 446 18.44 4.25 2.54
N ALA A 447 18.90 4.62 3.75
CA ALA A 447 19.73 5.82 3.99
C ALA A 447 21.01 5.83 3.15
N GLY A 448 21.68 4.67 3.07
CA GLY A 448 22.95 4.50 2.34
C GLY A 448 22.86 4.57 0.81
N LEU A 449 21.66 4.63 0.24
CA LEU A 449 21.48 4.73 -1.21
C LEU A 449 21.80 6.14 -1.70
N ASN A 450 22.28 6.25 -2.95
CA ASN A 450 22.49 7.55 -3.59
C ASN A 450 21.15 8.22 -3.97
N ASP A 451 21.20 9.53 -4.20
CA ASP A 451 20.01 10.35 -4.48
C ASP A 451 19.25 9.90 -5.72
N SER A 452 19.96 9.50 -6.78
CA SER A 452 19.33 9.00 -8.02
C SER A 452 18.54 7.73 -7.77
N ALA A 453 19.05 6.80 -6.96
CA ALA A 453 18.35 5.59 -6.57
C ALA A 453 17.08 5.90 -5.76
N LYS A 454 17.17 6.84 -4.81
CA LYS A 454 16.01 7.27 -3.99
C LYS A 454 14.90 7.90 -4.84
N TRP A 455 15.25 8.74 -5.82
CA TRP A 455 14.28 9.29 -6.77
C TRP A 455 13.62 8.22 -7.64
N MET A 456 14.41 7.27 -8.16
CA MET A 456 13.89 6.16 -8.97
C MET A 456 12.95 5.27 -8.16
N LEU A 457 13.30 4.95 -6.91
CA LEU A 457 12.47 4.16 -6.02
C LEU A 457 11.19 4.92 -5.64
N SER A 458 11.26 6.22 -5.36
CA SER A 458 10.07 7.06 -5.09
C SER A 458 9.11 7.08 -6.28
N ALA A 459 9.64 7.17 -7.51
CA ALA A 459 8.83 7.06 -8.73
C ALA A 459 8.21 5.66 -8.88
N ALA A 460 8.97 4.60 -8.57
CA ALA A 460 8.47 3.24 -8.60
C ALA A 460 7.35 3.00 -7.57
N MET A 461 7.47 3.55 -6.34
CA MET A 461 6.44 3.51 -5.30
C MET A 461 5.12 4.15 -5.78
N LEU A 462 5.23 5.31 -6.44
CA LEU A 462 4.09 6.01 -7.04
C LEU A 462 3.42 5.17 -8.13
N ILE A 463 4.22 4.65 -9.07
CA ILE A 463 3.74 3.84 -10.19
C ILE A 463 3.05 2.57 -9.70
N GLY A 464 3.65 1.89 -8.73
CA GLY A 464 3.09 0.69 -8.13
C GLY A 464 1.76 0.94 -7.44
N ARG A 465 1.66 2.06 -6.70
CA ARG A 465 0.45 2.41 -5.94
C ARG A 465 -0.74 2.75 -6.83
N LEU A 466 -0.51 3.37 -7.97
CA LEU A 466 -1.55 3.86 -8.90
C LEU A 466 -1.90 2.87 -10.02
N GLU A 467 -1.57 1.59 -9.87
CA GLU A 467 -1.91 0.57 -10.87
C GLU A 467 -1.23 0.77 -12.23
N LEU A 468 0.07 1.06 -12.26
CA LEU A 468 0.96 1.24 -13.42
C LEU A 468 0.34 1.89 -14.67
N LEU A 469 -0.67 1.24 -15.28
CA LEU A 469 -1.29 1.70 -16.52
C LEU A 469 -1.96 3.07 -16.38
N ALA A 470 -2.42 3.43 -15.17
CA ALA A 470 -3.00 4.75 -14.92
C ALA A 470 -1.95 5.86 -15.05
N VAL A 471 -0.74 5.60 -14.57
CA VAL A 471 0.37 6.55 -14.68
C VAL A 471 0.89 6.60 -16.12
N TYR A 472 1.07 5.45 -16.78
CA TYR A 472 1.57 5.40 -18.15
C TYR A 472 0.62 6.05 -19.16
N ALA A 473 -0.69 6.00 -18.94
CA ALA A 473 -1.66 6.66 -19.81
C ALA A 473 -1.37 8.16 -19.97
N ILE A 474 -0.93 8.84 -18.90
CA ILE A 474 -0.62 10.27 -18.91
C ILE A 474 0.55 10.61 -19.83
N PHE A 475 1.48 9.70 -20.03
CA PHE A 475 2.66 9.91 -20.90
C PHE A 475 2.36 9.66 -22.39
N THR A 476 1.12 9.23 -22.74
CA THR A 476 0.75 9.01 -24.15
C THR A 476 0.30 10.29 -24.82
N ILE A 477 0.70 10.51 -26.08
CA ILE A 477 0.25 11.69 -26.85
C ILE A 477 -1.29 11.69 -27.03
N GLN A 478 -1.90 10.52 -27.12
CA GLN A 478 -3.34 10.37 -27.29
C GLN A 478 -4.12 10.92 -26.09
N PHE A 479 -3.57 10.77 -24.86
CA PHE A 479 -4.17 11.32 -23.65
C PHE A 479 -4.37 12.85 -23.72
N TRP A 480 -3.42 13.58 -24.32
CA TRP A 480 -3.46 15.04 -24.41
C TRP A 480 -4.24 15.55 -25.64
N ARG A 481 -4.53 14.67 -26.60
CA ARG A 481 -5.27 15.01 -27.83
C ARG A 481 -6.76 14.68 -27.76
N ALA A 482 -7.19 13.84 -26.83
CA ALA A 482 -8.58 13.54 -26.56
C ALA A 482 -9.18 14.61 -25.63
#